data_c039b08e66467baa68adf93d3afeb161
#
_entry.id   c039b08e66467baa68adf93d3afeb161
#
_cell.length_a   1.000
_cell.length_b   1.000
_cell.length_c   1.000
_cell.angle_alpha   90.00
_cell.angle_beta   90.00
_cell.angle_gamma   90.00
#
_symmetry.space_group_name_H-M   'P 1'
#
loop_
_entity.id
_entity.type
_entity.pdbx_description
1 polymer ?
#
loop_
_entity_poly.entity_id
_entity_poly.type
_entity_poly.pdbx_seq_one_letter_code
_entity_poly.pdbx_strand_id
1 'polypeptide(L)'
;QVIGLHEYSNVSTPYQDRNQAIKYMISHDEQSLIQEMVEFDNYTMEQALDRDKFYASVLFTSLGIPMLWQGQEFGFKSGWNDDNGDGNYDDEKLSYRPVDWSILDNENGQSHLDHYKKLILLRKNNLAISKGTFYDLFRYTDQSVIVYGYKDERAEGNDDQVVVIANFSN
;
A
#
# COMPACT_ATOMS: atom_id res chain seq x y z
N GLN A 1 -9.13 7.49 4.69
CA GLN A 1 -9.44 7.43 3.25
C GLN A 1 -8.61 6.38 2.50
N VAL A 2 -7.85 5.58 3.20
CA VAL A 2 -6.94 4.60 2.58
C VAL A 2 -7.71 3.51 1.82
N ILE A 3 -8.84 3.07 2.35
CA ILE A 3 -9.55 1.90 1.83
C ILE A 3 -10.68 2.23 0.85
N GLY A 4 -11.36 3.35 1.00
CA GLY A 4 -12.54 3.72 0.22
C GLY A 4 -12.33 4.91 -0.72
N LEU A 5 -13.34 5.21 -1.52
CA LEU A 5 -13.43 6.44 -2.30
C LEU A 5 -14.36 7.38 -1.53
N HIS A 6 -13.78 8.24 -0.70
CA HIS A 6 -14.58 9.19 0.07
C HIS A 6 -14.81 10.50 -0.67
N GLU A 7 -15.99 11.04 -0.45
CA GLU A 7 -16.27 12.42 -0.75
C GLU A 7 -15.46 13.32 0.20
N TYR A 8 -14.70 14.23 -0.37
CA TYR A 8 -14.25 15.38 0.40
C TYR A 8 -15.44 16.32 0.53
N SER A 9 -15.73 16.77 1.73
CA SER A 9 -16.85 17.68 2.01
C SER A 9 -16.85 18.96 1.17
N ASN A 10 -15.74 19.26 0.49
CA ASN A 10 -15.55 20.44 -0.35
C ASN A 10 -15.42 20.15 -1.84
N VAL A 11 -15.60 18.89 -2.28
CA VAL A 11 -15.53 18.52 -3.69
C VAL A 11 -16.94 18.32 -4.21
N SER A 12 -17.32 19.13 -5.18
CA SER A 12 -18.66 19.12 -5.78
C SER A 12 -18.97 17.88 -6.64
N THR A 13 -17.96 17.10 -6.99
CA THR A 13 -18.09 15.89 -7.81
C THR A 13 -17.31 14.76 -7.18
N PRO A 14 -17.99 13.83 -6.47
CA PRO A 14 -17.35 12.62 -5.94
C PRO A 14 -16.91 11.72 -7.11
N TYR A 15 -16.00 10.78 -6.80
CA TYR A 15 -15.66 9.72 -7.73
C TYR A 15 -16.92 8.95 -8.13
N GLN A 16 -17.17 8.82 -9.43
CA GLN A 16 -18.34 8.12 -9.97
C GLN A 16 -18.10 6.62 -10.12
N ASP A 17 -16.82 6.21 -10.18
CA ASP A 17 -16.42 4.82 -10.33
C ASP A 17 -15.30 4.47 -9.35
N ARG A 18 -15.34 3.22 -8.88
CA ARG A 18 -14.32 2.68 -7.96
C ARG A 18 -12.89 2.70 -8.51
N ASN A 19 -12.73 2.81 -9.81
CA ASN A 19 -11.45 2.78 -10.51
C ASN A 19 -10.92 4.18 -10.85
N GLN A 20 -11.55 5.25 -10.39
CA GLN A 20 -11.12 6.62 -10.71
C GLN A 20 -9.96 7.12 -9.84
N ALA A 21 -9.81 6.61 -8.62
CA ALA A 21 -8.73 7.03 -7.72
C ALA A 21 -7.50 6.15 -7.89
N ILE A 22 -6.35 6.76 -8.18
CA ILE A 22 -5.06 6.11 -8.04
C ILE A 22 -4.66 6.15 -6.56
N LYS A 23 -4.29 5.01 -6.00
CA LYS A 23 -3.82 4.87 -4.63
C LYS A 23 -2.42 4.29 -4.59
N TYR A 24 -1.56 4.89 -3.81
CA TYR A 24 -0.18 4.51 -3.65
C TYR A 24 0.29 4.77 -2.22
N MET A 25 1.39 4.17 -1.85
CA MET A 25 2.06 4.43 -0.58
C MET A 25 3.20 5.42 -0.78
N ILE A 26 3.91 5.29 -1.90
CA ILE A 26 5.04 6.14 -2.28
C ILE A 26 4.99 6.47 -3.77
N SER A 27 5.61 7.60 -4.13
CA SER A 27 5.84 8.03 -5.51
C SER A 27 7.28 8.55 -5.67
N HIS A 28 7.58 9.23 -6.76
CA HIS A 28 8.89 9.86 -6.96
C HIS A 28 9.12 11.08 -6.03
N ASP A 29 8.07 11.62 -5.44
CA ASP A 29 8.11 12.80 -4.58
C ASP A 29 8.32 12.48 -3.11
N GLU A 30 8.20 11.20 -2.72
CA GLU A 30 8.38 10.74 -1.35
C GLU A 30 9.58 9.80 -1.23
N GLN A 31 10.09 9.67 -0.03
CA GLN A 31 10.99 8.58 0.34
C GLN A 31 10.21 7.26 0.41
N SER A 32 10.90 6.12 0.31
CA SER A 32 10.23 4.86 0.54
C SER A 32 9.74 4.76 1.98
N LEU A 33 8.59 4.12 2.18
CA LEU A 33 8.04 3.90 3.53
C LEU A 33 9.04 3.18 4.44
N ILE A 34 9.81 2.24 3.89
CA ILE A 34 10.88 1.53 4.61
C ILE A 34 11.98 2.52 5.04
N GLN A 35 12.36 3.46 4.17
CA GLN A 35 13.34 4.50 4.51
C GLN A 35 12.85 5.34 5.69
N GLU A 36 11.62 5.83 5.63
CA GLU A 36 11.05 6.66 6.67
C GLU A 36 10.98 5.93 8.01
N MET A 37 10.48 4.70 8.02
CA MET A 37 10.38 3.89 9.24
C MET A 37 11.75 3.62 9.88
N VAL A 38 12.76 3.33 9.07
CA VAL A 38 14.10 3.02 9.60
C VAL A 38 14.83 4.28 10.08
N GLU A 39 14.79 5.37 9.31
CA GLU A 39 15.59 6.56 9.60
C GLU A 39 14.91 7.48 10.65
N PHE A 40 13.59 7.59 10.64
CA PHE A 40 12.89 8.56 11.48
C PHE A 40 12.06 7.93 12.60
N ASP A 41 11.52 6.71 12.39
CA ASP A 41 10.65 6.06 13.36
C ASP A 41 11.35 5.00 14.23
N ASN A 42 12.67 4.82 14.05
CA ASN A 42 13.51 3.86 14.78
C ASN A 42 13.08 2.38 14.63
N TYR A 43 12.46 2.01 13.53
CA TYR A 43 12.19 0.62 13.22
C TYR A 43 13.47 -0.11 12.80
N THR A 44 13.58 -1.38 13.13
CA THR A 44 14.56 -2.25 12.47
C THR A 44 14.14 -2.49 11.02
N MET A 45 15.09 -2.88 10.16
CA MET A 45 14.78 -3.23 8.77
C MET A 45 13.72 -4.33 8.68
N GLU A 46 13.78 -5.34 9.55
CA GLU A 46 12.80 -6.43 9.59
C GLU A 46 11.40 -5.91 9.92
N GLN A 47 11.28 -5.07 10.95
CA GLN A 47 10.00 -4.45 11.32
C GLN A 47 9.45 -3.56 10.19
N ALA A 48 10.32 -2.80 9.52
CA ALA A 48 9.91 -1.94 8.41
C ALA A 48 9.40 -2.77 7.22
N LEU A 49 10.08 -3.87 6.88
CA LEU A 49 9.65 -4.79 5.83
C LEU A 49 8.30 -5.45 6.15
N ASP A 50 8.07 -5.85 7.39
CA ASP A 50 6.79 -6.43 7.79
C ASP A 50 5.66 -5.40 7.76
N ARG A 51 5.94 -4.18 8.17
CA ARG A 51 4.98 -3.07 8.06
C ARG A 51 4.66 -2.72 6.61
N ASP A 52 5.65 -2.70 5.72
CA ASP A 52 5.40 -2.45 4.30
C ASP A 52 4.52 -3.54 3.68
N LYS A 53 4.76 -4.83 4.00
CA LYS A 53 3.87 -5.93 3.58
C LYS A 53 2.43 -5.74 4.08
N PHE A 54 2.27 -5.28 5.31
CA PHE A 54 0.95 -4.98 5.87
C PHE A 54 0.26 -3.85 5.09
N TYR A 55 0.95 -2.74 4.86
CA TYR A 55 0.39 -1.62 4.09
C TYR A 55 0.12 -1.99 2.64
N ALA A 56 0.98 -2.80 2.02
CA ALA A 56 0.74 -3.35 0.69
C ALA A 56 -0.56 -4.18 0.67
N SER A 57 -0.80 -5.00 1.69
CA SER A 57 -2.05 -5.78 1.81
C SER A 57 -3.28 -4.87 1.85
N VAL A 58 -3.22 -3.77 2.60
CA VAL A 58 -4.29 -2.77 2.63
C VAL A 58 -4.45 -2.07 1.27
N LEU A 59 -3.34 -1.70 0.62
CA LEU A 59 -3.35 -1.05 -0.70
C LEU A 59 -4.04 -1.93 -1.75
N PHE A 60 -3.61 -3.19 -1.85
CA PHE A 60 -4.12 -4.12 -2.88
C PHE A 60 -5.55 -4.60 -2.61
N THR A 61 -6.01 -4.53 -1.38
CA THR A 61 -7.39 -4.86 -1.01
C THR A 61 -8.32 -3.65 -0.95
N SER A 62 -7.81 -2.43 -1.07
CA SER A 62 -8.62 -1.21 -1.08
C SER A 62 -9.29 -0.94 -2.44
N LEU A 63 -10.30 -0.05 -2.45
CA LEU A 63 -10.84 0.51 -3.71
C LEU A 63 -9.81 1.37 -4.43
N GLY A 64 -10.00 1.57 -5.72
CA GLY A 64 -9.14 2.38 -6.58
C GLY A 64 -8.13 1.56 -7.36
N ILE A 65 -7.21 2.23 -8.01
CA ILE A 65 -6.14 1.63 -8.83
C ILE A 65 -4.86 1.66 -8.00
N PRO A 66 -4.33 0.53 -7.53
CA PRO A 66 -3.07 0.51 -6.82
C PRO A 66 -1.92 0.87 -7.76
N MET A 67 -1.08 1.80 -7.35
CA MET A 67 0.16 2.16 -8.04
C MET A 67 1.33 1.78 -7.14
N LEU A 68 2.35 1.19 -7.75
CA LEU A 68 3.62 0.85 -7.11
C LEU A 68 4.71 1.76 -7.65
N TRP A 69 5.56 2.25 -6.76
CA TRP A 69 6.82 2.84 -7.14
C TRP A 69 7.89 1.76 -7.30
N GLN A 70 8.76 1.92 -8.29
CA GLN A 70 9.80 0.94 -8.63
C GLN A 70 10.65 0.55 -7.41
N GLY A 71 10.81 -0.76 -7.21
CA GLY A 71 11.59 -1.31 -6.11
C GLY A 71 10.81 -1.53 -4.81
N GLN A 72 9.64 -0.92 -4.66
CA GLN A 72 8.78 -1.13 -3.50
C GLN A 72 8.41 -2.60 -3.34
N GLU A 73 8.16 -3.29 -4.43
CA GLU A 73 7.73 -4.70 -4.46
C GLU A 73 8.77 -5.70 -3.96
N PHE A 74 10.01 -5.30 -3.80
CA PHE A 74 11.05 -6.15 -3.20
C PHE A 74 11.76 -5.49 -2.01
N GLY A 75 11.14 -4.46 -1.44
CA GLY A 75 11.61 -3.84 -0.20
C GLY A 75 12.80 -2.91 -0.39
N PHE A 76 12.95 -2.29 -1.57
CA PHE A 76 14.01 -1.34 -1.83
C PHE A 76 13.88 -0.11 -0.92
N LYS A 77 14.88 0.08 -0.06
CA LYS A 77 15.02 1.25 0.79
C LYS A 77 15.55 2.40 -0.06
N SER A 78 14.65 3.27 -0.52
CA SER A 78 15.00 4.44 -1.31
C SER A 78 14.64 5.70 -0.55
N GLY A 79 15.61 6.55 -0.35
CA GLY A 79 15.44 7.84 0.33
C GLY A 79 16.27 8.93 -0.30
N TRP A 80 16.12 10.11 0.22
CA TRP A 80 16.97 11.23 -0.08
C TRP A 80 18.17 11.16 0.85
N ASN A 81 19.36 11.32 0.30
CA ASN A 81 20.58 11.32 1.09
C ASN A 81 20.92 12.78 1.41
N ASP A 82 21.43 13.02 2.58
CA ASP A 82 22.09 14.29 2.92
C ASP A 82 23.55 14.24 2.43
N ASP A 83 23.72 14.33 1.11
CA ASP A 83 25.05 14.15 0.47
C ASP A 83 26.02 15.30 0.79
N ASN A 84 25.50 16.46 1.16
CA ASN A 84 26.30 17.63 1.52
C ASN A 84 26.48 17.85 3.03
N GLY A 85 25.71 17.11 3.84
CA GLY A 85 25.81 17.14 5.31
C GLY A 85 25.20 18.38 5.97
N ASP A 86 24.30 19.09 5.29
CA ASP A 86 23.65 20.29 5.83
C ASP A 86 22.35 20.02 6.61
N GLY A 87 21.91 18.76 6.64
CA GLY A 87 20.67 18.32 7.29
C GLY A 87 19.40 18.64 6.51
N ASN A 88 19.51 19.13 5.27
CA ASN A 88 18.38 19.46 4.41
C ASN A 88 18.17 18.40 3.32
N TYR A 89 17.40 17.39 3.61
CA TYR A 89 17.09 16.29 2.67
C TYR A 89 16.25 16.72 1.45
N ASP A 90 15.60 17.89 1.50
CA ASP A 90 14.76 18.36 0.40
C ASP A 90 15.55 18.74 -0.85
N ASP A 91 16.78 19.17 -0.70
CA ASP A 91 17.66 19.51 -1.82
C ASP A 91 18.10 18.28 -2.62
N GLU A 92 18.02 17.10 -1.99
CA GLU A 92 18.45 15.82 -2.55
C GLU A 92 17.34 15.03 -3.26
N LYS A 93 16.11 15.59 -3.35
CA LYS A 93 14.97 14.95 -4.02
C LYS A 93 15.25 14.54 -5.46
N LEU A 94 16.08 15.31 -6.15
CA LEU A 94 16.44 15.10 -7.55
C LEU A 94 17.74 14.31 -7.72
N SER A 95 18.35 13.87 -6.63
CA SER A 95 19.56 13.07 -6.68
C SER A 95 19.35 11.74 -7.39
N TYR A 96 20.41 11.19 -7.97
CA TYR A 96 20.37 9.91 -8.65
C TYR A 96 20.16 8.77 -7.64
N ARG A 97 19.08 8.01 -7.83
CA ARG A 97 18.66 6.91 -6.94
C ARG A 97 18.45 5.64 -7.77
N PRO A 98 19.51 4.95 -8.19
CA PRO A 98 19.40 3.72 -8.96
C PRO A 98 18.74 2.63 -8.10
N VAL A 99 17.87 1.83 -8.72
CA VAL A 99 17.28 0.67 -8.06
C VAL A 99 18.37 -0.36 -7.77
N ASP A 100 18.49 -0.78 -6.51
CA ASP A 100 19.41 -1.84 -6.11
C ASP A 100 18.77 -3.22 -6.32
N TRP A 101 19.06 -3.81 -7.46
CA TRP A 101 18.57 -5.14 -7.82
C TRP A 101 19.17 -6.27 -7.01
N SER A 102 20.31 -6.05 -6.32
CA SER A 102 20.96 -7.08 -5.50
C SER A 102 20.13 -7.50 -4.28
N ILE A 103 19.13 -6.70 -3.90
CA ILE A 103 18.16 -7.05 -2.85
C ILE A 103 17.43 -8.35 -3.20
N LEU A 104 17.22 -8.63 -4.46
CA LEU A 104 16.60 -9.88 -4.92
C LEU A 104 17.49 -11.12 -4.77
N ASP A 105 18.78 -10.94 -4.47
CA ASP A 105 19.71 -12.05 -4.23
C ASP A 105 19.58 -12.60 -2.80
N ASN A 106 18.83 -11.92 -1.92
CA ASN A 106 18.63 -12.34 -0.54
C ASN A 106 17.17 -12.77 -0.27
N GLU A 107 16.99 -13.57 0.80
CA GLU A 107 15.69 -14.14 1.15
C GLU A 107 14.63 -13.08 1.48
N ASN A 108 15.02 -11.98 2.11
CA ASN A 108 14.08 -10.91 2.47
C ASN A 108 13.49 -10.24 1.22
N GLY A 109 14.31 -9.88 0.26
CA GLY A 109 13.86 -9.28 -0.99
C GLY A 109 12.98 -10.23 -1.80
N GLN A 110 13.35 -11.51 -1.89
CA GLN A 110 12.54 -12.54 -2.55
C GLN A 110 11.20 -12.74 -1.83
N SER A 111 11.21 -12.88 -0.51
CA SER A 111 9.98 -13.02 0.30
C SER A 111 9.06 -11.81 0.13
N HIS A 112 9.64 -10.61 0.07
CA HIS A 112 8.89 -9.38 -0.14
C HIS A 112 8.22 -9.35 -1.51
N LEU A 113 8.99 -9.64 -2.56
CA LEU A 113 8.48 -9.74 -3.93
C LEU A 113 7.37 -10.80 -4.06
N ASP A 114 7.54 -11.96 -3.42
CA ASP A 114 6.52 -13.01 -3.44
C ASP A 114 5.22 -12.58 -2.73
N HIS A 115 5.31 -11.78 -1.68
CA HIS A 115 4.13 -11.20 -1.03
C HIS A 115 3.37 -10.29 -1.98
N TYR A 116 4.05 -9.38 -2.68
CA TYR A 116 3.41 -8.50 -3.66
C TYR A 116 2.81 -9.28 -4.83
N LYS A 117 3.50 -10.29 -5.35
CA LYS A 117 2.95 -11.18 -6.40
C LYS A 117 1.64 -11.83 -5.95
N LYS A 118 1.59 -12.33 -4.70
CA LYS A 118 0.37 -12.94 -4.14
C LYS A 118 -0.77 -11.94 -4.04
N LEU A 119 -0.50 -10.71 -3.61
CA LEU A 119 -1.51 -9.64 -3.52
C LEU A 119 -2.04 -9.25 -4.90
N ILE A 120 -1.17 -9.11 -5.89
CA ILE A 120 -1.55 -8.82 -7.28
C ILE A 120 -2.44 -9.94 -7.83
N LEU A 121 -2.05 -11.20 -7.63
CA LEU A 121 -2.84 -12.36 -8.06
C LEU A 121 -4.19 -12.44 -7.33
N LEU A 122 -4.20 -12.18 -6.02
CA LEU A 122 -5.44 -12.11 -5.23
C LEU A 122 -6.39 -11.09 -5.85
N ARG A 123 -5.92 -9.85 -6.05
CA ARG A 123 -6.75 -8.77 -6.61
C ARG A 123 -7.23 -9.08 -8.03
N LYS A 124 -6.35 -9.66 -8.87
CA LYS A 124 -6.66 -9.98 -10.26
C LYS A 124 -7.68 -11.12 -10.39
N ASN A 125 -7.55 -12.16 -9.57
CA ASN A 125 -8.32 -13.39 -9.70
C ASN A 125 -9.58 -13.41 -8.83
N ASN A 126 -9.66 -12.57 -7.79
CA ASN A 126 -10.83 -12.49 -6.93
C ASN A 126 -11.82 -11.46 -7.47
N LEU A 127 -12.97 -11.95 -7.92
CA LEU A 127 -14.01 -11.11 -8.54
C LEU A 127 -14.68 -10.19 -7.52
N ALA A 128 -14.81 -10.58 -6.27
CA ALA A 128 -15.37 -9.71 -5.24
C ALA A 128 -14.49 -8.47 -5.05
N ILE A 129 -13.17 -8.63 -4.90
CA ILE A 129 -12.25 -7.50 -4.75
C ILE A 129 -12.20 -6.65 -6.03
N SER A 130 -12.11 -7.28 -7.20
CA SER A 130 -11.88 -6.56 -8.46
C SER A 130 -13.13 -5.89 -9.03
N LYS A 131 -14.33 -6.43 -8.79
CA LYS A 131 -15.59 -6.00 -9.42
C LYS A 131 -16.80 -5.97 -8.49
N GLY A 132 -16.71 -6.54 -7.28
CA GLY A 132 -17.81 -6.65 -6.34
C GLY A 132 -18.20 -5.32 -5.69
N THR A 133 -19.31 -5.30 -5.00
CA THR A 133 -19.76 -4.15 -4.21
C THR A 133 -18.91 -4.02 -2.95
N PHE A 134 -18.48 -2.81 -2.64
CA PHE A 134 -17.68 -2.50 -1.46
C PHE A 134 -18.57 -2.17 -0.28
N TYR A 135 -18.23 -2.68 0.88
CA TYR A 135 -18.88 -2.40 2.16
C TYR A 135 -17.86 -1.91 3.18
N ASP A 136 -18.05 -0.70 3.68
CA ASP A 136 -17.35 -0.17 4.84
C ASP A 136 -18.08 -0.69 6.09
N LEU A 137 -17.50 -1.70 6.74
CA LEU A 137 -18.20 -2.42 7.80
C LEU A 137 -18.00 -1.76 9.16
N PHE A 138 -16.74 -1.62 9.60
CA PHE A 138 -16.41 -1.07 10.92
C PHE A 138 -15.12 -0.26 10.91
N ARG A 139 -15.11 0.82 11.67
CA ARG A 139 -13.94 1.64 11.95
C ARG A 139 -13.78 1.82 13.45
N TYR A 140 -12.98 1.00 14.06
CA TYR A 140 -12.63 1.09 15.47
C TYR A 140 -11.37 1.94 15.62
N THR A 141 -11.51 3.26 15.52
CA THR A 141 -10.37 4.19 15.57
C THR A 141 -9.61 4.09 16.89
N ASP A 142 -10.30 3.90 17.99
CA ASP A 142 -9.70 3.77 19.33
C ASP A 142 -8.90 2.46 19.49
N GLN A 143 -9.15 1.48 18.64
CA GLN A 143 -8.47 0.19 18.63
C GLN A 143 -7.53 0.04 17.43
N SER A 144 -7.41 1.07 16.61
CA SER A 144 -6.62 1.04 15.38
C SER A 144 -7.01 -0.11 14.43
N VAL A 145 -8.30 -0.46 14.38
CA VAL A 145 -8.83 -1.54 13.53
C VAL A 145 -9.81 -0.99 12.50
N ILE A 146 -9.64 -1.41 11.26
CA ILE A 146 -10.55 -1.12 10.16
C ILE A 146 -11.04 -2.45 9.58
N VAL A 147 -12.35 -2.57 9.36
CA VAL A 147 -12.97 -3.75 8.74
C VAL A 147 -13.79 -3.30 7.54
N TYR A 148 -13.53 -3.90 6.41
CA TYR A 148 -14.28 -3.67 5.17
C TYR A 148 -14.40 -4.95 4.37
N GLY A 149 -15.28 -4.94 3.39
CA GLY A 149 -15.51 -6.15 2.60
C GLY A 149 -15.99 -5.88 1.19
N TYR A 150 -16.08 -6.95 0.45
CA TYR A 150 -16.56 -6.98 -0.92
C TYR A 150 -17.51 -8.16 -1.11
N LYS A 151 -18.52 -7.98 -1.94
CA LYS A 151 -19.44 -9.03 -2.37
C LYS A 151 -19.58 -8.98 -3.89
N ASP A 152 -19.39 -10.12 -4.54
CA ASP A 152 -19.76 -10.28 -5.96
C ASP A 152 -21.20 -10.74 -6.06
N GLU A 153 -22.07 -9.81 -6.40
CA GLU A 153 -23.53 -10.07 -6.51
C GLU A 153 -23.93 -10.68 -7.87
N ARG A 154 -22.98 -10.88 -8.78
CA ARG A 154 -23.26 -11.38 -10.13
C ARG A 154 -23.25 -12.90 -10.23
N ALA A 155 -22.71 -13.59 -9.25
CA ALA A 155 -22.63 -15.03 -9.21
C ALA A 155 -23.94 -15.61 -8.66
N GLU A 156 -24.81 -16.14 -9.52
CA GLU A 156 -25.96 -16.92 -9.08
C GLU A 156 -25.47 -18.15 -8.29
N GLY A 157 -25.77 -18.16 -6.99
CA GLY A 157 -25.57 -19.31 -6.11
C GLY A 157 -24.17 -19.47 -5.50
N ASN A 158 -23.22 -18.58 -5.80
CA ASN A 158 -21.88 -18.56 -5.19
C ASN A 158 -21.46 -17.13 -4.94
N ASP A 159 -21.98 -16.55 -3.88
CA ASP A 159 -21.63 -15.19 -3.44
C ASP A 159 -20.17 -15.18 -2.94
N ASP A 160 -19.22 -14.88 -3.82
CA ASP A 160 -17.85 -14.62 -3.41
C ASP A 160 -17.83 -13.38 -2.52
N GLN A 161 -17.51 -13.60 -1.25
CA GLN A 161 -17.39 -12.55 -0.26
C GLN A 161 -15.96 -12.51 0.27
N VAL A 162 -15.44 -11.31 0.44
CA VAL A 162 -14.14 -11.06 1.08
C VAL A 162 -14.34 -10.08 2.21
N VAL A 163 -13.84 -10.42 3.37
CA VAL A 163 -13.74 -9.50 4.51
C VAL A 163 -12.28 -9.25 4.81
N VAL A 164 -11.91 -8.00 4.90
CA VAL A 164 -10.57 -7.56 5.28
C VAL A 164 -10.63 -6.95 6.66
N ILE A 165 -9.80 -7.46 7.57
CA ILE A 165 -9.62 -6.93 8.91
C ILE A 165 -8.18 -6.41 8.98
N ALA A 166 -8.02 -5.11 9.03
CA ALA A 166 -6.72 -4.46 9.12
C ALA A 166 -6.53 -3.90 10.54
N ASN A 167 -5.57 -4.46 11.25
CA ASN A 167 -5.18 -4.03 12.59
C ASN A 167 -3.88 -3.21 12.50
N PHE A 168 -3.97 -1.92 12.78
CA PHE A 168 -2.86 -0.96 12.77
C PHE A 168 -2.19 -0.81 14.15
N SER A 169 -2.64 -1.54 15.16
CA SER A 169 -1.96 -1.51 16.48
C SER A 169 -0.56 -2.12 16.39
N ASN A 170 0.32 -1.68 17.25
CA ASN A 170 1.68 -2.22 17.39
C ASN A 170 1.66 -3.55 18.12
#